data_c0d530aa4a825db2c08eebd67f73d9f0
#
_entry.id   c0d530aa4a825db2c08eebd67f73d9f0
#
_cell.length_a   1.000
_cell.length_b   1.000
_cell.length_c   1.000
_cell.angle_alpha   90.00
_cell.angle_beta   90.00
_cell.angle_gamma   90.00
#
_symmetry.space_group_name_H-M   'P 1'
#
loop_
_entity.id
_entity.type
_entity.pdbx_description
1 polymer ?
#
loop_
_entity_poly.entity_id
_entity_poly.type
_entity_poly.pdbx_seq_one_letter_code
_entity_poly.pdbx_strand_id
1 'polypeptide(L)'
;MAEFRLPKSSRPQKGARHNSDVGMKSPRRFEIYRWSPDSDDPPKIDELYVDLATCGPMVLDAIIKIKNEIDSSLTFRRSCREGICGSCAMNINGVNTLACTQPLDDLGDVVRLYPLPHMPVIKDLVPDLSHFFEQHRSIEPWLKAPETVSDTERLQSPEDREKLDGLYECILCACCSTS
;
A
#
# COMPACT_ATOMS: atom_id res chain seq x y z
N MET A 1 -26.07 -1.53 30.82
CA MET A 1 -24.80 -1.08 30.18
C MET A 1 -24.82 -1.57 28.74
N ALA A 2 -24.66 -0.70 27.75
CA ALA A 2 -24.55 -1.11 26.35
C ALA A 2 -23.19 -1.78 26.13
N GLU A 3 -23.18 -3.03 25.75
CA GLU A 3 -21.96 -3.78 25.45
C GLU A 3 -21.53 -3.44 24.01
N PHE A 4 -20.38 -2.82 23.87
CA PHE A 4 -19.82 -2.48 22.54
C PHE A 4 -19.25 -3.76 21.92
N ARG A 5 -19.97 -4.33 20.94
CA ARG A 5 -19.50 -5.50 20.17
C ARG A 5 -19.08 -5.06 18.78
N LEU A 6 -17.83 -5.34 18.41
CA LEU A 6 -17.38 -5.17 17.04
C LEU A 6 -18.17 -6.12 16.11
N PRO A 7 -18.51 -5.70 14.88
CA PRO A 7 -19.14 -6.59 13.91
C PRO A 7 -18.31 -7.87 13.72
N LYS A 8 -18.97 -9.01 13.48
CA LYS A 8 -18.28 -10.30 13.29
C LYS A 8 -17.25 -10.27 12.15
N SER A 9 -17.51 -9.48 11.12
CA SER A 9 -16.63 -9.28 9.96
C SER A 9 -15.48 -8.29 10.18
N SER A 10 -15.40 -7.61 11.34
CA SER A 10 -14.38 -6.60 11.63
C SER A 10 -13.00 -7.16 11.94
N ARG A 11 -12.91 -8.47 12.20
CA ARG A 11 -11.63 -9.14 12.47
C ARG A 11 -11.37 -10.19 11.41
N PRO A 12 -10.19 -10.16 10.75
CA PRO A 12 -9.82 -11.21 9.83
C PRO A 12 -9.77 -12.57 10.53
N GLN A 13 -10.28 -13.60 9.87
CA GLN A 13 -10.19 -14.98 10.31
C GLN A 13 -8.85 -15.60 9.90
N LYS A 14 -8.53 -16.77 10.44
CA LYS A 14 -7.39 -17.56 9.96
C LYS A 14 -7.71 -18.07 8.55
N GLY A 15 -6.82 -17.74 7.60
CA GLY A 15 -6.90 -18.15 6.22
C GLY A 15 -6.19 -19.46 5.91
N ALA A 16 -5.84 -19.65 4.65
CA ALA A 16 -5.12 -20.81 4.17
C ALA A 16 -3.61 -20.69 4.40
N ARG A 17 -2.94 -21.85 4.50
CA ARG A 17 -1.49 -21.97 4.34
C ARG A 17 -1.22 -22.51 2.94
N HIS A 18 -0.58 -21.71 2.09
CA HIS A 18 -0.40 -22.05 0.67
C HIS A 18 0.81 -22.93 0.40
N ASN A 19 1.87 -22.80 1.19
CA ASN A 19 3.10 -23.57 1.06
C ASN A 19 3.77 -23.79 2.42
N SER A 20 4.93 -24.42 2.43
CA SER A 20 5.76 -24.63 3.62
C SER A 20 7.17 -24.12 3.39
N ASP A 21 7.92 -23.96 4.47
CA ASP A 21 9.32 -23.57 4.51
C ASP A 21 10.30 -24.72 4.18
N VAL A 22 9.78 -25.94 3.97
CA VAL A 22 10.61 -27.14 3.73
C VAL A 22 11.41 -26.99 2.45
N GLY A 23 12.74 -27.13 2.56
CA GLY A 23 13.66 -27.04 1.44
C GLY A 23 14.11 -25.62 1.07
N MET A 24 13.60 -24.58 1.75
CA MET A 24 14.04 -23.19 1.56
C MET A 24 15.35 -22.95 2.33
N LYS A 25 16.26 -22.15 1.74
CA LYS A 25 17.54 -21.77 2.37
C LYS A 25 17.39 -20.63 3.37
N SER A 26 16.51 -19.68 3.08
CA SER A 26 16.24 -18.51 3.91
C SER A 26 14.75 -18.21 3.93
N PRO A 27 13.93 -19.05 4.61
CA PRO A 27 12.48 -18.89 4.60
C PRO A 27 12.06 -17.65 5.40
N ARG A 28 11.15 -16.86 4.83
CA ARG A 28 10.46 -15.76 5.50
C ARG A 28 8.97 -16.00 5.43
N ARG A 29 8.28 -15.92 6.58
CA ARG A 29 6.84 -16.07 6.66
C ARG A 29 6.14 -14.75 6.36
N PHE A 30 5.12 -14.80 5.50
CA PHE A 30 4.21 -13.71 5.19
C PHE A 30 2.82 -14.05 5.68
N GLU A 31 2.20 -13.10 6.39
CA GLU A 31 0.81 -13.11 6.81
C GLU A 31 0.09 -12.01 6.04
N ILE A 32 -0.75 -12.38 5.07
CA ILE A 32 -1.32 -11.44 4.11
C ILE A 32 -2.83 -11.37 4.26
N TYR A 33 -3.35 -10.16 4.42
CA TYR A 33 -4.79 -9.90 4.39
C TYR A 33 -5.38 -10.26 3.04
N ARG A 34 -6.46 -11.05 3.06
CA ARG A 34 -7.18 -11.50 1.88
C ARG A 34 -8.67 -11.23 2.05
N TRP A 35 -9.23 -10.59 1.05
CA TRP A 35 -10.67 -10.38 0.91
C TRP A 35 -11.03 -10.12 -0.55
N SER A 36 -12.21 -10.59 -0.98
CA SER A 36 -12.74 -10.35 -2.32
C SER A 36 -14.21 -9.94 -2.23
N PRO A 37 -14.65 -8.95 -3.03
CA PRO A 37 -16.07 -8.61 -3.14
C PRO A 37 -16.91 -9.70 -3.83
N ASP A 38 -16.26 -10.66 -4.49
CA ASP A 38 -16.92 -11.76 -5.21
C ASP A 38 -17.35 -12.89 -4.26
N SER A 39 -17.05 -12.79 -2.97
CA SER A 39 -17.37 -13.79 -1.95
C SER A 39 -18.02 -13.14 -0.75
N ASP A 40 -18.99 -13.83 -0.15
CA ASP A 40 -19.61 -13.46 1.13
C ASP A 40 -18.71 -13.81 2.35
N ASP A 41 -17.53 -14.37 2.11
CA ASP A 41 -16.61 -14.75 3.17
C ASP A 41 -16.07 -13.53 3.91
N PRO A 42 -15.89 -13.60 5.23
CA PRO A 42 -15.21 -12.56 5.98
C PRO A 42 -13.73 -12.48 5.58
N PRO A 43 -13.07 -11.32 5.83
CA PRO A 43 -11.64 -11.18 5.62
C PRO A 43 -10.86 -12.26 6.35
N LYS A 44 -9.75 -12.70 5.76
CA LYS A 44 -8.85 -13.72 6.33
C LYS A 44 -7.39 -13.34 6.18
N ILE A 45 -6.53 -13.99 6.96
CA ILE A 45 -5.07 -13.86 6.86
C ILE A 45 -4.52 -15.17 6.33
N ASP A 46 -4.00 -15.12 5.13
CA ASP A 46 -3.30 -16.25 4.52
C ASP A 46 -1.83 -16.27 4.94
N GLU A 47 -1.28 -17.48 5.12
CA GLU A 47 0.12 -17.72 5.47
C GLU A 47 0.87 -18.28 4.27
N LEU A 48 1.99 -17.64 3.93
CA LEU A 48 2.85 -18.02 2.81
C LEU A 48 4.32 -17.92 3.23
N TYR A 49 5.17 -18.73 2.60
CA TYR A 49 6.62 -18.69 2.82
C TYR A 49 7.33 -18.32 1.52
N VAL A 50 8.32 -17.43 1.63
CA VAL A 50 9.19 -17.01 0.52
C VAL A 50 10.63 -17.32 0.89
N ASP A 51 11.37 -17.97 -0.01
CA ASP A 51 12.81 -18.14 0.14
C ASP A 51 13.52 -16.84 -0.30
N LEU A 52 14.07 -16.11 0.68
CA LEU A 52 14.80 -14.87 0.43
C LEU A 52 16.10 -15.09 -0.34
N ALA A 53 16.67 -16.30 -0.33
CA ALA A 53 17.86 -16.62 -1.11
C ALA A 53 17.63 -16.51 -2.64
N THR A 54 16.37 -16.52 -3.07
CA THR A 54 15.96 -16.42 -4.48
C THR A 54 14.99 -15.27 -4.73
N CYS A 55 14.93 -14.29 -3.81
CA CYS A 55 14.06 -13.14 -3.85
C CYS A 55 14.88 -11.86 -3.94
N GLY A 56 14.31 -10.79 -4.52
CA GLY A 56 14.88 -9.45 -4.40
C GLY A 56 14.75 -8.89 -2.98
N PRO A 57 15.46 -7.79 -2.64
CA PRO A 57 15.60 -7.32 -1.27
C PRO A 57 14.38 -6.61 -0.69
N MET A 58 13.42 -6.19 -1.51
CA MET A 58 12.28 -5.38 -1.07
C MET A 58 11.02 -6.22 -0.82
N VAL A 59 10.15 -5.73 0.04
CA VAL A 59 8.83 -6.36 0.28
C VAL A 59 8.06 -6.53 -1.03
N LEU A 60 8.12 -5.56 -1.94
CA LEU A 60 7.47 -5.66 -3.24
C LEU A 60 7.98 -6.85 -4.08
N ASP A 61 9.26 -7.16 -4.01
CA ASP A 61 9.84 -8.29 -4.74
C ASP A 61 9.25 -9.62 -4.22
N ALA A 62 9.12 -9.74 -2.90
CA ALA A 62 8.50 -10.92 -2.28
C ALA A 62 7.01 -11.05 -2.68
N ILE A 63 6.25 -9.95 -2.70
CA ILE A 63 4.83 -9.98 -3.10
C ILE A 63 4.69 -10.38 -4.58
N ILE A 64 5.57 -9.88 -5.44
CA ILE A 64 5.60 -10.27 -6.86
C ILE A 64 5.93 -11.75 -7.00
N LYS A 65 6.91 -12.25 -6.25
CA LYS A 65 7.28 -13.66 -6.23
C LYS A 65 6.10 -14.54 -5.75
N ILE A 66 5.42 -14.13 -4.67
CA ILE A 66 4.22 -14.80 -4.18
C ILE A 66 3.17 -14.90 -5.28
N LYS A 67 2.86 -13.78 -5.94
CA LYS A 67 1.86 -13.76 -7.01
C LYS A 67 2.23 -14.63 -8.21
N ASN A 68 3.49 -14.68 -8.57
CA ASN A 68 3.94 -15.42 -9.76
C ASN A 68 4.11 -16.92 -9.53
N GLU A 69 4.52 -17.32 -8.32
CA GLU A 69 4.98 -18.70 -8.06
C GLU A 69 4.09 -19.47 -7.07
N ILE A 70 3.33 -18.76 -6.20
CA ILE A 70 2.61 -19.39 -5.08
C ILE A 70 1.09 -19.20 -5.22
N ASP A 71 0.64 -17.93 -5.34
CA ASP A 71 -0.78 -17.59 -5.40
C ASP A 71 -1.05 -16.43 -6.37
N SER A 72 -1.43 -16.76 -7.58
CA SER A 72 -1.72 -15.79 -8.64
C SER A 72 -2.95 -14.92 -8.38
N SER A 73 -3.81 -15.30 -7.42
CA SER A 73 -5.01 -14.56 -7.08
C SER A 73 -4.74 -13.31 -6.23
N LEU A 74 -3.55 -13.23 -5.56
CA LEU A 74 -3.18 -12.09 -4.72
C LEU A 74 -3.23 -10.77 -5.49
N THR A 75 -3.97 -9.79 -4.96
CA THR A 75 -4.20 -8.51 -5.63
C THR A 75 -3.51 -7.38 -4.88
N PHE A 76 -2.69 -6.60 -5.59
CA PHE A 76 -2.01 -5.41 -5.09
C PHE A 76 -1.69 -4.46 -6.26
N ARG A 77 -1.41 -3.20 -5.93
CA ARG A 77 -0.97 -2.19 -6.90
C ARG A 77 0.54 -2.06 -6.90
N ARG A 78 1.12 -1.85 -8.07
CA ARG A 78 2.55 -1.52 -8.24
C ARG A 78 2.78 -0.77 -9.55
N SER A 79 3.88 -0.01 -9.62
CA SER A 79 4.33 0.63 -10.87
C SER A 79 5.82 0.89 -10.85
N CYS A 80 6.29 2.06 -10.35
CA CYS A 80 7.65 2.57 -10.51
C CYS A 80 8.76 1.73 -9.87
N ARG A 81 8.52 1.08 -8.72
CA ARG A 81 9.49 0.29 -7.93
C ARG A 81 10.61 1.12 -7.28
N GLU A 82 10.48 2.45 -7.25
CA GLU A 82 11.50 3.40 -6.78
C GLU A 82 10.95 4.49 -5.84
N GLY A 83 9.76 4.28 -5.28
CA GLY A 83 9.18 5.21 -4.30
C GLY A 83 8.55 6.48 -4.85
N ILE A 84 8.29 6.58 -6.16
CA ILE A 84 7.81 7.82 -6.80
C ILE A 84 6.30 7.83 -7.04
N CYS A 85 5.70 6.68 -7.39
CA CYS A 85 4.30 6.65 -7.85
C CYS A 85 3.27 6.42 -6.73
N GLY A 86 3.68 6.06 -5.51
CA GLY A 86 2.79 5.77 -4.40
C GLY A 86 1.92 4.51 -4.52
N SER A 87 1.90 3.83 -5.68
CA SER A 87 0.95 2.75 -5.98
C SER A 87 1.04 1.56 -5.03
N CYS A 88 2.23 1.21 -4.53
CA CYS A 88 2.45 0.07 -3.66
C CYS A 88 2.32 0.40 -2.16
N ALA A 89 1.66 1.50 -1.82
CA ALA A 89 1.39 1.87 -0.44
C ALA A 89 0.49 0.82 0.24
N MET A 90 0.91 0.36 1.40
CA MET A 90 0.20 -0.60 2.23
C MET A 90 0.68 -0.53 3.68
N ASN A 91 0.02 -1.25 4.57
CA ASN A 91 0.48 -1.38 5.94
C ASN A 91 1.39 -2.61 6.06
N ILE A 92 2.64 -2.40 6.47
CA ILE A 92 3.65 -3.44 6.65
C ILE A 92 4.04 -3.48 8.13
N ASN A 93 3.77 -4.57 8.82
CA ASN A 93 4.03 -4.75 10.25
C ASN A 93 3.50 -3.58 11.13
N GLY A 94 2.35 -3.00 10.76
CA GLY A 94 1.72 -1.90 11.50
C GLY A 94 2.16 -0.50 11.03
N VAL A 95 3.10 -0.38 10.10
CA VAL A 95 3.56 0.91 9.55
C VAL A 95 3.05 1.09 8.12
N ASN A 96 2.45 2.25 7.83
CA ASN A 96 2.02 2.60 6.47
C ASN A 96 3.23 3.07 5.66
N THR A 97 3.62 2.31 4.66
CA THR A 97 4.81 2.57 3.84
C THR A 97 4.66 2.00 2.42
N LEU A 98 5.68 2.22 1.60
CA LEU A 98 5.72 1.71 0.23
C LEU A 98 6.46 0.36 0.19
N ALA A 99 5.82 -0.66 -0.35
CA ALA A 99 6.43 -1.99 -0.45
C ALA A 99 7.71 -2.03 -1.30
N CYS A 100 7.87 -1.10 -2.25
CA CYS A 100 9.06 -1.03 -3.11
C CYS A 100 10.29 -0.40 -2.45
N THR A 101 10.11 0.30 -1.31
CA THR A 101 11.22 0.94 -0.58
C THR A 101 11.44 0.36 0.81
N GLN A 102 10.62 -0.61 1.23
CA GLN A 102 10.78 -1.30 2.50
C GLN A 102 11.68 -2.52 2.32
N PRO A 103 12.91 -2.53 2.86
CA PRO A 103 13.80 -3.68 2.82
C PRO A 103 13.25 -4.84 3.66
N LEU A 104 13.44 -6.06 3.18
CA LEU A 104 13.09 -7.28 3.91
C LEU A 104 14.01 -7.52 5.12
N ASP A 105 15.25 -7.07 5.04
CA ASP A 105 16.23 -7.23 6.12
C ASP A 105 15.90 -6.40 7.37
N ASP A 106 15.16 -5.30 7.21
CA ASP A 106 14.69 -4.46 8.32
C ASP A 106 13.49 -5.08 9.06
N LEU A 107 12.93 -6.17 8.53
CA LEU A 107 11.75 -6.81 9.07
C LEU A 107 12.10 -8.12 9.78
N GLY A 108 11.33 -8.44 10.82
CA GLY A 108 11.51 -9.70 11.56
C GLY A 108 11.10 -10.94 10.75
N ASP A 109 11.08 -12.11 11.40
CA ASP A 109 10.79 -13.40 10.77
C ASP A 109 9.38 -13.51 10.16
N VAL A 110 8.48 -12.63 10.57
CA VAL A 110 7.10 -12.57 10.09
C VAL A 110 6.81 -11.20 9.51
N VAL A 111 6.42 -11.16 8.25
CA VAL A 111 6.00 -9.94 7.54
C VAL A 111 4.47 -9.95 7.41
N ARG A 112 3.81 -8.99 8.06
CA ARG A 112 2.36 -8.82 8.02
C ARG A 112 1.99 -7.73 7.04
N LEU A 113 1.14 -8.07 6.09
CA LEU A 113 0.71 -7.17 5.02
C LEU A 113 -0.80 -6.95 5.08
N TYR A 114 -1.19 -5.70 5.21
CA TYR A 114 -2.58 -5.24 5.19
C TYR A 114 -2.76 -4.12 4.16
N PRO A 115 -3.98 -3.89 3.66
CA PRO A 115 -4.27 -2.65 2.93
C PRO A 115 -4.07 -1.45 3.85
N LEU A 116 -3.94 -0.25 3.28
CA LEU A 116 -3.94 0.98 4.07
C LEU A 116 -5.20 1.03 4.96
N PRO A 117 -5.06 1.36 6.26
CA PRO A 117 -6.19 1.40 7.18
C PRO A 117 -7.16 2.55 6.87
N HIS A 118 -8.37 2.49 7.46
CA HIS A 118 -9.40 3.53 7.38
C HIS A 118 -9.94 3.81 5.97
N MET A 119 -9.68 2.93 5.01
CA MET A 119 -10.22 2.98 3.65
C MET A 119 -10.99 1.70 3.34
N PRO A 120 -12.09 1.76 2.58
CA PRO A 120 -12.75 0.55 2.06
C PRO A 120 -11.76 -0.28 1.26
N VAL A 121 -11.87 -1.60 1.32
CA VAL A 121 -11.03 -2.52 0.55
C VAL A 121 -11.75 -2.88 -0.74
N ILE A 122 -11.09 -2.72 -1.87
CA ILE A 122 -11.58 -3.18 -3.17
C ILE A 122 -11.33 -4.68 -3.31
N LYS A 123 -10.09 -5.12 -3.03
CA LYS A 123 -9.70 -6.52 -3.00
C LYS A 123 -8.31 -6.68 -2.37
N ASP A 124 -8.13 -7.63 -1.47
CA ASP A 124 -6.87 -7.95 -0.79
C ASP A 124 -6.13 -6.69 -0.26
N LEU A 125 -4.99 -6.33 -0.86
CA LEU A 125 -4.16 -5.19 -0.46
C LEU A 125 -4.50 -3.89 -1.21
N VAL A 126 -5.62 -3.86 -1.94
CA VAL A 126 -6.04 -2.71 -2.75
C VAL A 126 -7.14 -1.93 -2.04
N PRO A 127 -6.85 -0.76 -1.44
CA PRO A 127 -7.84 0.13 -0.87
C PRO A 127 -8.53 0.97 -1.95
N ASP A 128 -9.75 1.45 -1.64
CA ASP A 128 -10.45 2.47 -2.40
C ASP A 128 -9.94 3.86 -2.01
N LEU A 129 -9.35 4.56 -2.96
CA LEU A 129 -8.79 5.90 -2.79
C LEU A 129 -9.75 7.02 -3.22
N SER A 130 -11.01 6.71 -3.56
CA SER A 130 -11.96 7.68 -4.09
C SER A 130 -12.14 8.88 -3.16
N HIS A 131 -12.39 8.64 -1.88
CA HIS A 131 -12.56 9.70 -0.89
C HIS A 131 -11.27 10.54 -0.70
N PHE A 132 -10.11 9.89 -0.72
CA PHE A 132 -8.81 10.60 -0.66
C PHE A 132 -8.64 11.57 -1.84
N PHE A 133 -8.97 11.13 -3.06
CA PHE A 133 -8.89 11.99 -4.23
C PHE A 133 -9.98 13.05 -4.31
N GLU A 134 -11.15 12.82 -3.71
CA GLU A 134 -12.18 13.85 -3.53
C GLU A 134 -11.68 14.98 -2.62
N GLN A 135 -11.04 14.64 -1.49
CA GLN A 135 -10.41 15.61 -0.60
C GLN A 135 -9.29 16.40 -1.31
N HIS A 136 -8.42 15.70 -2.04
CA HIS A 136 -7.38 16.35 -2.84
C HIS A 136 -7.97 17.32 -3.88
N ARG A 137 -9.05 16.92 -4.54
CA ARG A 137 -9.74 17.77 -5.53
C ARG A 137 -10.38 19.00 -4.89
N SER A 138 -10.90 18.88 -3.67
CA SER A 138 -11.60 19.99 -3.00
C SER A 138 -10.71 21.19 -2.67
N ILE A 139 -9.40 20.96 -2.52
CA ILE A 139 -8.41 22.04 -2.29
C ILE A 139 -7.81 22.61 -3.58
N GLU A 140 -8.20 22.05 -4.74
CA GLU A 140 -7.79 22.50 -6.07
C GLU A 140 -6.27 22.77 -6.19
N PRO A 141 -5.38 21.78 -5.92
CA PRO A 141 -3.93 22.00 -5.76
C PRO A 141 -3.17 22.23 -7.06
N TRP A 142 -3.86 22.29 -8.17
CA TRP A 142 -3.27 22.57 -9.49
C TRP A 142 -3.05 24.06 -9.72
N LEU A 143 -2.17 24.38 -10.66
CA LEU A 143 -1.89 25.75 -11.07
C LEU A 143 -3.16 26.41 -11.63
N LYS A 144 -3.55 27.54 -11.06
CA LYS A 144 -4.60 28.41 -11.55
C LYS A 144 -3.96 29.61 -12.24
N ALA A 145 -4.03 29.62 -13.56
CA ALA A 145 -3.52 30.73 -14.36
C ALA A 145 -4.60 31.79 -14.56
N PRO A 146 -4.29 33.11 -14.42
CA PRO A 146 -5.22 34.16 -14.87
C PRO A 146 -5.53 33.98 -16.35
N GLU A 147 -6.75 34.38 -16.78
CA GLU A 147 -7.24 34.22 -18.17
C GLU A 147 -6.45 35.03 -19.20
N THR A 148 -5.66 36.03 -18.75
CA THR A 148 -4.81 36.81 -19.64
C THR A 148 -3.65 36.00 -20.17
N VAL A 149 -3.67 35.75 -21.47
CA VAL A 149 -2.55 35.13 -22.18
C VAL A 149 -1.39 36.13 -22.16
N SER A 150 -0.25 35.69 -21.62
CA SER A 150 1.01 36.45 -21.68
C SER A 150 1.83 35.90 -22.85
N ASP A 151 2.44 36.79 -23.66
CA ASP A 151 3.37 36.43 -24.74
C ASP A 151 4.72 35.91 -24.21
N THR A 152 4.91 35.97 -22.88
CA THR A 152 6.14 35.54 -22.21
C THR A 152 5.84 34.51 -21.11
N GLU A 153 6.86 33.79 -20.64
CA GLU A 153 6.79 32.87 -19.51
C GLU A 153 6.31 33.58 -18.24
N ARG A 154 5.54 32.87 -17.43
CA ARG A 154 5.13 33.33 -16.10
C ARG A 154 6.28 33.11 -15.13
N LEU A 155 6.86 34.20 -14.68
CA LEU A 155 7.97 34.15 -13.73
C LEU A 155 7.46 33.85 -12.33
N GLN A 156 8.17 33.03 -11.62
CA GLN A 156 8.00 32.76 -10.19
C GLN A 156 9.24 33.27 -9.44
N SER A 157 9.04 34.03 -8.37
CA SER A 157 10.16 34.46 -7.54
C SER A 157 10.74 33.30 -6.74
N PRO A 158 12.03 33.33 -6.35
CA PRO A 158 12.60 32.34 -5.44
C PRO A 158 11.82 32.22 -4.13
N GLU A 159 11.36 33.33 -3.56
CA GLU A 159 10.58 33.38 -2.32
C GLU A 159 9.21 32.71 -2.47
N ASP A 160 8.55 32.84 -3.62
CA ASP A 160 7.28 32.15 -3.89
C ASP A 160 7.50 30.66 -4.14
N ARG A 161 8.62 30.30 -4.75
CA ARG A 161 8.98 28.88 -4.96
C ARG A 161 9.26 28.17 -3.62
N GLU A 162 9.95 28.84 -2.67
CA GLU A 162 10.26 28.30 -1.35
C GLU A 162 8.99 27.95 -0.54
N LYS A 163 7.90 28.70 -0.73
CA LYS A 163 6.61 28.40 -0.07
C LYS A 163 6.01 27.05 -0.46
N LEU A 164 6.45 26.47 -1.56
CA LEU A 164 5.96 25.18 -2.08
C LEU A 164 6.80 23.99 -1.59
N ASP A 165 7.94 24.24 -0.95
CA ASP A 165 8.81 23.16 -0.47
C ASP A 165 8.07 22.26 0.54
N GLY A 166 8.20 20.95 0.34
CA GLY A 166 7.46 19.94 1.09
C GLY A 166 6.03 19.69 0.62
N LEU A 167 5.41 20.63 -0.12
CA LEU A 167 4.04 20.45 -0.62
C LEU A 167 4.00 19.74 -1.99
N TYR A 168 4.81 20.19 -2.94
CA TYR A 168 4.83 19.65 -4.30
C TYR A 168 5.50 18.25 -4.38
N GLU A 169 6.25 17.86 -3.37
CA GLU A 169 6.95 16.58 -3.28
C GLU A 169 6.02 15.41 -2.91
N CYS A 170 4.77 15.71 -2.55
CA CYS A 170 3.79 14.70 -2.19
C CYS A 170 3.47 13.79 -3.37
N ILE A 171 3.68 12.48 -3.22
CA ILE A 171 3.42 11.45 -4.23
C ILE A 171 2.00 10.87 -4.18
N LEU A 172 1.13 11.43 -3.37
CA LEU A 172 -0.27 11.00 -3.19
C LEU A 172 -0.43 9.51 -2.83
N CYS A 173 0.49 8.96 -2.05
CA CYS A 173 0.45 7.55 -1.63
C CYS A 173 -0.56 7.25 -0.51
N ALA A 174 -1.10 8.27 0.14
CA ALA A 174 -2.04 8.21 1.26
C ALA A 174 -1.50 7.58 2.56
N CYS A 175 -0.22 7.23 2.68
CA CYS A 175 0.34 6.64 3.90
C CYS A 175 0.14 7.52 5.14
N CYS A 176 0.38 8.83 5.05
CA CYS A 176 0.20 9.77 6.15
C CYS A 176 -1.27 10.04 6.48
N SER A 177 -2.15 10.05 5.47
CA SER A 177 -3.58 10.34 5.67
C SER A 177 -4.33 9.19 6.36
N THR A 178 -3.72 8.01 6.45
CA THR A 178 -4.30 6.80 7.04
C THR A 178 -3.54 6.32 8.28
N SER A 179 -2.69 7.17 8.83
CA SER A 179 -1.91 6.87 10.04
C SER A 179 -2.68 7.18 11.30
#